data_c8034198dfaff9b6acd93bfe51fda52a
#
_entry.id   c8034198dfaff9b6acd93bfe51fda52a
#
_cell.length_a   1.000
_cell.length_b   1.000
_cell.length_c   1.000
_cell.angle_alpha   90.00
_cell.angle_beta   90.00
_cell.angle_gamma   90.00
#
_symmetry.space_group_name_H-M   'P 1'
#
loop_
_entity.id
_entity.type
_entity.pdbx_description
1 polymer ?
#
loop_
_entity_poly.entity_id
_entity_poly.type
_entity_poly.pdbx_seq_one_letter_code
_entity_poly.pdbx_strand_id
1 'polypeptide(L)'
;MTKNIETDILIIGAGPVGLFTVFEAGLLGLKCHLVDNLDKIGGQCIELYPEKPIYDIPGVPNQTGKEHIDSLLKQIEPFDYKVHLNQRVDKIEQSGDHWIAETSDGITFKTLNIFIAAGAGSFEPRKPPVESPDKFLGKGIDYAVRSVDKYKDKDIVIFGGGDS
;
A
#
# COMPACT_ATOMS: atom_id res chain seq x y z
N MET A 1 -5.38 -11.94 -21.39
CA MET A 1 -6.81 -12.21 -21.06
C MET A 1 -7.21 -11.26 -19.97
N THR A 2 -8.21 -10.44 -20.20
CA THR A 2 -8.75 -9.51 -19.20
C THR A 2 -9.38 -10.33 -18.07
N LYS A 3 -8.99 -10.11 -16.83
CA LYS A 3 -9.53 -10.81 -15.68
C LYS A 3 -10.64 -9.96 -15.07
N ASN A 4 -11.88 -10.43 -15.12
CA ASN A 4 -13.03 -9.77 -14.49
C ASN A 4 -13.27 -10.35 -13.10
N ILE A 5 -13.45 -9.47 -12.12
CA ILE A 5 -13.66 -9.82 -10.71
C ILE A 5 -14.90 -9.07 -10.21
N GLU A 6 -15.85 -9.79 -9.61
CA GLU A 6 -16.97 -9.19 -8.89
C GLU A 6 -16.74 -9.29 -7.38
N THR A 7 -17.01 -8.20 -6.66
CA THR A 7 -16.85 -8.10 -5.20
C THR A 7 -17.85 -7.11 -4.62
N ASP A 8 -18.13 -7.20 -3.33
CA ASP A 8 -18.99 -6.24 -2.63
C ASP A 8 -18.28 -4.89 -2.46
N ILE A 9 -16.98 -4.95 -2.12
CA ILE A 9 -16.15 -3.76 -1.87
C ILE A 9 -14.82 -3.89 -2.60
N LEU A 10 -14.44 -2.84 -3.34
CA LEU A 10 -13.09 -2.62 -3.81
C LEU A 10 -12.41 -1.56 -2.93
N ILE A 11 -11.26 -1.91 -2.36
CA ILE A 11 -10.45 -1.02 -1.54
C ILE A 11 -9.19 -0.65 -2.32
N ILE A 12 -8.99 0.63 -2.57
CA ILE A 12 -7.82 1.16 -3.28
C ILE A 12 -6.81 1.66 -2.25
N GLY A 13 -5.73 0.93 -2.10
CA GLY A 13 -4.68 1.12 -1.10
C GLY A 13 -4.71 0.06 0.00
N ALA A 14 -3.59 -0.65 0.17
CA ALA A 14 -3.38 -1.68 1.18
C ALA A 14 -2.54 -1.18 2.37
N GLY A 15 -2.62 0.12 2.67
CA GLY A 15 -2.09 0.73 3.88
C GLY A 15 -2.96 0.48 5.11
N PRO A 16 -2.65 1.09 6.27
CA PRO A 16 -3.38 0.87 7.53
C PRO A 16 -4.89 1.07 7.40
N VAL A 17 -5.32 2.13 6.70
CA VAL A 17 -6.74 2.44 6.51
C VAL A 17 -7.42 1.37 5.65
N GLY A 18 -6.78 0.92 4.55
CA GLY A 18 -7.31 -0.15 3.71
C GLY A 18 -7.46 -1.47 4.47
N LEU A 19 -6.47 -1.83 5.29
CA LEU A 19 -6.54 -3.02 6.13
C LEU A 19 -7.66 -2.92 7.18
N PHE A 20 -7.81 -1.77 7.83
CA PHE A 20 -8.90 -1.57 8.78
C PHE A 20 -10.27 -1.58 8.08
N THR A 21 -10.37 -1.12 6.83
CA THR A 21 -11.60 -1.23 6.03
C THR A 21 -11.98 -2.69 5.79
N VAL A 22 -11.01 -3.60 5.59
CA VAL A 22 -11.27 -5.05 5.50
C VAL A 22 -11.88 -5.57 6.80
N PHE A 23 -11.36 -5.14 7.95
CA PHE A 23 -11.90 -5.53 9.26
C PHE A 23 -13.37 -5.15 9.40
N GLU A 24 -13.71 -3.89 9.15
CA GLU A 24 -15.07 -3.38 9.25
C GLU A 24 -16.04 -4.08 8.25
N ALA A 25 -15.59 -4.26 7.01
CA ALA A 25 -16.36 -4.98 5.99
C ALA A 25 -16.57 -6.46 6.38
N GLY A 26 -15.54 -7.09 6.93
CA GLY A 26 -15.59 -8.48 7.38
C GLY A 26 -16.58 -8.70 8.52
N LEU A 27 -16.71 -7.76 9.47
CA LEU A 27 -17.72 -7.80 10.52
C LEU A 27 -19.15 -7.77 9.96
N LEU A 28 -19.34 -7.14 8.79
CA LEU A 28 -20.61 -7.10 8.06
C LEU A 28 -20.82 -8.28 7.10
N GLY A 29 -19.85 -9.20 7.03
CA GLY A 29 -19.90 -10.36 6.13
C GLY A 29 -19.70 -10.01 4.65
N LEU A 30 -19.12 -8.82 4.34
CA LEU A 30 -18.87 -8.35 2.99
C LEU A 30 -17.51 -8.82 2.47
N LYS A 31 -17.47 -9.20 1.18
CA LYS A 31 -16.23 -9.61 0.53
C LYS A 31 -15.47 -8.41 0.00
N CYS A 32 -14.16 -8.42 0.24
CA CYS A 32 -13.29 -7.32 -0.15
C CYS A 32 -12.18 -7.76 -1.09
N HIS A 33 -11.87 -6.90 -2.04
CA HIS A 33 -10.61 -6.94 -2.79
C HIS A 33 -9.84 -5.64 -2.54
N LEU A 34 -8.55 -5.78 -2.16
CA LEU A 34 -7.62 -4.66 -2.02
C LEU A 34 -6.72 -4.60 -3.25
N VAL A 35 -6.50 -3.39 -3.74
CA VAL A 35 -5.58 -3.14 -4.87
C VAL A 35 -4.55 -2.12 -4.41
N ASP A 36 -3.27 -2.42 -4.61
CA ASP A 36 -2.17 -1.49 -4.30
C ASP A 36 -1.10 -1.52 -5.39
N ASN A 37 -0.53 -0.36 -5.67
CA ASN A 37 0.56 -0.20 -6.63
C ASN A 37 1.90 -0.71 -6.10
N LEU A 38 2.05 -0.83 -4.78
CA LEU A 38 3.26 -1.33 -4.15
C LEU A 38 3.37 -2.86 -4.28
N ASP A 39 4.58 -3.36 -4.12
CA ASP A 39 4.91 -4.80 -4.10
C ASP A 39 4.63 -5.48 -2.75
N LYS A 40 4.22 -4.69 -1.73
CA LYS A 40 3.95 -5.14 -0.36
C LYS A 40 2.74 -4.46 0.24
N ILE A 41 2.07 -5.19 1.13
CA ILE A 41 1.02 -4.64 1.99
C ILE A 41 1.64 -3.75 3.06
N GLY A 42 0.96 -2.65 3.42
CA GLY A 42 1.31 -1.79 4.54
C GLY A 42 1.49 -0.32 4.17
N GLY A 43 1.48 0.00 2.86
CA GLY A 43 1.59 1.40 2.40
C GLY A 43 2.84 2.09 2.92
N GLN A 44 2.72 3.37 3.31
CA GLN A 44 3.85 4.17 3.77
C GLN A 44 4.54 3.59 5.02
N CYS A 45 3.81 2.92 5.90
CA CYS A 45 4.37 2.31 7.12
C CYS A 45 5.46 1.28 6.81
N ILE A 46 5.31 0.52 5.73
CA ILE A 46 6.29 -0.48 5.30
C ILE A 46 7.28 0.10 4.30
N GLU A 47 6.83 0.99 3.40
CA GLU A 47 7.68 1.52 2.34
C GLU A 47 8.69 2.54 2.84
N LEU A 48 8.28 3.46 3.73
CA LEU A 48 9.10 4.61 4.10
C LEU A 48 9.74 4.50 5.49
N TYR A 49 9.03 3.93 6.48
CA TYR A 49 9.47 3.97 7.88
C TYR A 49 9.08 2.72 8.69
N PRO A 50 9.43 1.51 8.23
CA PRO A 50 9.01 0.28 8.91
C PRO A 50 9.53 0.18 10.36
N GLU A 51 10.70 0.75 10.64
CA GLU A 51 11.35 0.69 11.94
C GLU A 51 11.10 1.94 12.81
N LYS A 52 10.38 2.96 12.26
CA LYS A 52 10.09 4.19 12.99
C LYS A 52 9.01 3.94 14.06
N PRO A 53 9.24 4.36 15.32
CA PRO A 53 8.22 4.27 16.35
C PRO A 53 7.02 5.18 16.05
N ILE A 54 5.82 4.68 16.30
CA ILE A 54 4.54 5.40 16.17
C ILE A 54 3.92 5.47 17.57
N TYR A 55 3.49 6.66 17.98
CA TYR A 55 2.97 6.95 19.34
C TYR A 55 1.56 7.49 19.35
N ASP A 56 1.01 7.86 18.19
CA ASP A 56 -0.22 8.63 18.03
C ASP A 56 -1.43 7.79 17.60
N ILE A 57 -1.37 6.47 17.83
CA ILE A 57 -2.49 5.57 17.60
C ILE A 57 -3.23 5.34 18.91
N PRO A 58 -4.53 5.71 19.00
CA PRO A 58 -5.31 5.51 20.21
C PRO A 58 -5.28 4.06 20.70
N GLY A 59 -4.99 3.88 21.99
CA GLY A 59 -4.92 2.55 22.61
C GLY A 59 -3.63 1.76 22.35
N VAL A 60 -2.71 2.29 21.54
CA VAL A 60 -1.41 1.68 21.25
C VAL A 60 -0.30 2.65 21.69
N PRO A 61 0.31 2.44 22.89
CA PRO A 61 1.27 3.40 23.43
C PRO A 61 2.54 3.57 22.60
N ASN A 62 3.01 2.50 21.97
CA ASN A 62 4.22 2.50 21.13
C ASN A 62 4.24 1.22 20.30
N GLN A 63 4.53 1.37 19.01
CA GLN A 63 4.87 0.29 18.09
C GLN A 63 5.59 0.87 16.87
N THR A 64 6.37 0.06 16.17
CA THR A 64 6.97 0.46 14.89
C THR A 64 5.93 0.44 13.76
N GLY A 65 6.24 1.10 12.63
CA GLY A 65 5.40 1.04 11.43
C GLY A 65 5.12 -0.40 11.00
N LYS A 66 6.15 -1.27 11.07
CA LYS A 66 6.01 -2.68 10.74
C LYS A 66 5.10 -3.43 11.72
N GLU A 67 5.31 -3.27 13.03
CA GLU A 67 4.49 -3.94 14.05
C GLU A 67 3.02 -3.51 13.97
N HIS A 68 2.76 -2.26 13.58
CA HIS A 68 1.41 -1.78 13.33
C HIS A 68 0.74 -2.56 12.20
N ILE A 69 1.42 -2.70 11.06
CA ILE A 69 0.90 -3.45 9.92
C ILE A 69 0.73 -4.93 10.26
N ASP A 70 1.68 -5.56 10.95
CA ASP A 70 1.59 -6.95 11.39
C ASP A 70 0.37 -7.17 12.30
N SER A 71 0.06 -6.20 13.18
CA SER A 71 -1.12 -6.23 14.05
C SER A 71 -2.43 -6.14 13.25
N LEU A 72 -2.51 -5.24 12.26
CA LEU A 72 -3.68 -5.11 11.39
C LEU A 72 -3.88 -6.36 10.52
N LEU A 73 -2.82 -6.94 9.98
CA LEU A 73 -2.89 -8.19 9.22
C LEU A 73 -3.43 -9.34 10.06
N LYS A 74 -2.97 -9.46 11.30
CA LYS A 74 -3.50 -10.44 12.25
C LYS A 74 -4.98 -10.19 12.58
N GLN A 75 -5.39 -8.94 12.67
CA GLN A 75 -6.77 -8.58 12.96
C GLN A 75 -7.73 -8.98 11.84
N ILE A 76 -7.29 -8.93 10.58
CA ILE A 76 -8.12 -9.27 9.41
C ILE A 76 -8.01 -10.73 8.97
N GLU A 77 -7.10 -11.52 9.54
CA GLU A 77 -6.87 -12.92 9.21
C GLU A 77 -8.15 -13.79 9.15
N PRO A 78 -9.15 -13.60 10.04
CA PRO A 78 -10.38 -14.40 9.99
C PRO A 78 -11.33 -14.10 8.82
N PHE A 79 -11.11 -13.02 8.06
CA PHE A 79 -12.05 -12.56 7.04
C PHE A 79 -11.67 -13.00 5.62
N ASP A 80 -12.66 -13.09 4.73
CA ASP A 80 -12.43 -13.40 3.32
C ASP A 80 -12.11 -12.12 2.54
N TYR A 81 -10.85 -11.96 2.18
CA TYR A 81 -10.37 -10.86 1.35
C TYR A 81 -9.29 -11.33 0.37
N LYS A 82 -9.07 -10.57 -0.70
CA LYS A 82 -8.00 -10.80 -1.68
C LYS A 82 -7.19 -9.54 -1.87
N VAL A 83 -5.88 -9.71 -2.05
CA VAL A 83 -4.96 -8.60 -2.30
C VAL A 83 -4.34 -8.71 -3.69
N HIS A 84 -4.31 -7.60 -4.40
CA HIS A 84 -3.69 -7.43 -5.71
C HIS A 84 -2.61 -6.36 -5.60
N LEU A 85 -1.38 -6.79 -5.48
CA LEU A 85 -0.20 -5.93 -5.43
C LEU A 85 0.35 -5.66 -6.82
N ASN A 86 1.19 -4.63 -6.95
CA ASN A 86 1.74 -4.16 -8.23
C ASN A 86 0.62 -3.80 -9.23
N GLN A 87 -0.51 -3.33 -8.73
CA GLN A 87 -1.69 -2.98 -9.52
C GLN A 87 -2.10 -1.54 -9.20
N ARG A 88 -2.00 -0.65 -10.18
CA ARG A 88 -2.53 0.70 -10.05
C ARG A 88 -3.94 0.74 -10.63
N VAL A 89 -4.88 1.33 -9.91
CA VAL A 89 -6.20 1.63 -10.47
C VAL A 89 -6.07 2.89 -11.33
N ASP A 90 -6.29 2.75 -12.62
CA ASP A 90 -6.12 3.83 -13.60
C ASP A 90 -7.46 4.50 -13.96
N LYS A 91 -8.57 3.75 -13.83
CA LYS A 91 -9.88 4.23 -14.23
C LYS A 91 -10.96 3.72 -13.30
N ILE A 92 -11.92 4.58 -13.00
CA ILE A 92 -13.14 4.26 -12.25
C ILE A 92 -14.31 4.89 -12.98
N GLU A 93 -15.35 4.10 -13.27
CA GLU A 93 -16.57 4.55 -13.93
C GLU A 93 -17.80 3.98 -13.24
N GLN A 94 -18.87 4.74 -13.17
CA GLN A 94 -20.15 4.24 -12.70
C GLN A 94 -20.89 3.54 -13.85
N SER A 95 -21.45 2.37 -13.59
CA SER A 95 -22.25 1.61 -14.54
C SER A 95 -23.53 1.09 -13.86
N GLY A 96 -24.61 1.86 -13.99
CA GLY A 96 -25.85 1.60 -13.24
C GLY A 96 -25.62 1.70 -11.73
N ASP A 97 -25.97 0.65 -11.01
CA ASP A 97 -25.80 0.56 -9.55
C ASP A 97 -24.43 0.04 -9.11
N HIS A 98 -23.51 -0.15 -10.05
CA HIS A 98 -22.16 -0.68 -9.81
C HIS A 98 -21.09 0.32 -10.22
N TRP A 99 -19.90 0.09 -9.72
CA TRP A 99 -18.68 0.73 -10.15
C TRP A 99 -17.81 -0.26 -10.92
N ILE A 100 -17.19 0.22 -11.98
CA ILE A 100 -16.18 -0.52 -12.75
C ILE A 100 -14.83 0.16 -12.51
N ALA A 101 -13.84 -0.59 -12.07
CA ALA A 101 -12.48 -0.11 -11.90
C ALA A 101 -11.52 -0.96 -12.72
N GLU A 102 -10.63 -0.30 -13.47
CA GLU A 102 -9.62 -0.93 -14.32
C GLU A 102 -8.23 -0.67 -13.77
N THR A 103 -7.40 -1.71 -13.76
CA THR A 103 -6.01 -1.60 -13.28
C THR A 103 -5.00 -1.58 -14.44
N SER A 104 -3.78 -1.15 -14.13
CA SER A 104 -2.65 -1.06 -15.06
C SER A 104 -2.36 -2.37 -15.81
N ASP A 105 -2.60 -3.53 -15.20
CA ASP A 105 -2.34 -4.84 -15.80
C ASP A 105 -3.59 -5.52 -16.36
N GLY A 106 -4.68 -4.74 -16.54
CA GLY A 106 -5.88 -5.20 -17.22
C GLY A 106 -6.82 -6.06 -16.37
N ILE A 107 -6.78 -5.93 -15.04
CA ILE A 107 -7.83 -6.47 -14.18
C ILE A 107 -8.99 -5.47 -14.16
N THR A 108 -10.20 -5.96 -14.37
CA THR A 108 -11.43 -5.18 -14.25
C THR A 108 -12.22 -5.65 -13.04
N PHE A 109 -12.49 -4.74 -12.11
CA PHE A 109 -13.35 -4.98 -10.96
C PHE A 109 -14.73 -4.40 -11.20
N LYS A 110 -15.77 -5.20 -10.90
CA LYS A 110 -17.16 -4.76 -10.78
C LYS A 110 -17.56 -4.84 -9.31
N THR A 111 -17.94 -3.72 -8.71
CA THR A 111 -18.21 -3.64 -7.28
C THR A 111 -19.37 -2.72 -6.96
N LEU A 112 -20.02 -2.94 -5.81
CA LEU A 112 -21.08 -2.06 -5.32
C LEU A 112 -20.50 -0.80 -4.68
N ASN A 113 -19.34 -0.90 -4.02
CA ASN A 113 -18.73 0.20 -3.30
C ASN A 113 -17.22 0.26 -3.53
N ILE A 114 -16.67 1.47 -3.58
CA ILE A 114 -15.24 1.71 -3.64
C ILE A 114 -14.81 2.53 -2.43
N PHE A 115 -13.80 2.06 -1.70
CA PHE A 115 -13.11 2.81 -0.66
C PHE A 115 -11.75 3.26 -1.17
N ILE A 116 -11.53 4.56 -1.25
CA ILE A 116 -10.25 5.14 -1.67
C ILE A 116 -9.42 5.40 -0.41
N ALA A 117 -8.46 4.51 -0.14
CA ALA A 117 -7.52 4.55 0.98
C ALA A 117 -6.07 4.71 0.48
N ALA A 118 -5.90 5.43 -0.64
CA ALA A 118 -4.68 5.51 -1.42
C ALA A 118 -3.55 6.37 -0.78
N GLY A 119 -3.78 6.96 0.40
CA GLY A 119 -2.80 7.79 1.10
C GLY A 119 -2.29 8.94 0.22
N ALA A 120 -0.98 9.04 0.03
CA ALA A 120 -0.35 10.02 -0.85
C ALA A 120 -0.38 9.61 -2.34
N GLY A 121 -1.08 8.53 -2.69
CA GLY A 121 -1.10 7.95 -4.03
C GLY A 121 0.06 7.00 -4.29
N SER A 122 0.28 6.66 -5.58
CA SER A 122 1.42 5.86 -5.99
C SER A 122 2.72 6.57 -5.62
N PHE A 123 3.58 5.88 -4.86
CA PHE A 123 4.86 6.45 -4.46
C PHE A 123 5.80 6.53 -5.67
N GLU A 124 5.98 7.74 -6.17
CA GLU A 124 6.97 8.06 -7.20
C GLU A 124 8.06 8.94 -6.58
N PRO A 125 9.26 8.39 -6.31
CA PRO A 125 10.33 9.15 -5.71
C PRO A 125 10.82 10.26 -6.64
N ARG A 126 11.16 11.43 -6.08
CA ARG A 126 11.85 12.47 -6.83
C ARG A 126 13.25 11.99 -7.16
N LYS A 127 13.56 11.92 -8.45
CA LYS A 127 14.87 11.48 -8.92
C LYS A 127 15.92 12.58 -8.66
N PRO A 128 17.14 12.19 -8.21
CA PRO A 128 18.23 13.15 -8.09
C PRO A 128 18.60 13.72 -9.46
N PRO A 129 19.12 14.95 -9.53
CA PRO A 129 19.51 15.60 -10.78
C PRO A 129 20.85 15.09 -11.29
N VAL A 130 20.94 13.78 -11.50
CA VAL A 130 22.12 13.09 -12.05
C VAL A 130 21.74 12.37 -13.35
N GLU A 131 22.73 12.12 -14.18
CA GLU A 131 22.51 11.42 -15.44
C GLU A 131 22.13 9.96 -15.21
N SER A 132 20.99 9.54 -15.76
CA SER A 132 20.51 8.14 -15.75
C SER A 132 20.43 7.49 -14.36
N PRO A 133 19.74 8.08 -13.35
CA PRO A 133 19.68 7.54 -11.99
C PRO A 133 19.11 6.12 -11.94
N ASP A 134 18.21 5.78 -12.84
CA ASP A 134 17.55 4.47 -12.91
C ASP A 134 18.51 3.29 -13.14
N LYS A 135 19.67 3.55 -13.76
CA LYS A 135 20.71 2.53 -13.96
C LYS A 135 21.33 2.04 -12.65
N PHE A 136 21.25 2.85 -11.60
CA PHE A 136 21.83 2.59 -10.29
C PHE A 136 20.77 2.19 -9.25
N LEU A 137 19.50 2.13 -9.61
CA LEU A 137 18.44 1.73 -8.71
C LEU A 137 18.68 0.31 -8.20
N GLY A 138 18.72 0.15 -6.86
CA GLY A 138 19.10 -1.11 -6.19
C GLY A 138 20.58 -1.49 -6.30
N LYS A 139 21.40 -0.67 -6.98
CA LYS A 139 22.85 -0.88 -7.20
C LYS A 139 23.69 0.30 -6.71
N GLY A 140 23.20 1.05 -5.73
CA GLY A 140 23.86 2.23 -5.14
C GLY A 140 22.92 3.42 -4.97
N ILE A 141 21.76 3.45 -5.61
CA ILE A 141 20.68 4.41 -5.36
C ILE A 141 19.48 3.64 -4.82
N ASP A 142 19.00 4.05 -3.66
CA ASP A 142 17.76 3.55 -3.06
C ASP A 142 16.90 4.77 -2.69
N TYR A 143 15.59 4.70 -2.95
CA TYR A 143 14.64 5.77 -2.63
C TYR A 143 13.87 5.53 -1.33
N ALA A 144 14.00 4.33 -0.75
CA ALA A 144 13.39 3.96 0.51
C ALA A 144 14.34 3.10 1.33
N VAL A 145 14.38 3.33 2.64
CA VAL A 145 15.16 2.53 3.59
C VAL A 145 14.23 1.50 4.21
N ARG A 146 14.08 0.35 3.55
CA ARG A 146 13.24 -0.76 4.03
C ARG A 146 13.89 -1.60 5.12
N SER A 147 15.20 -1.48 5.33
CA SER A 147 15.98 -2.10 6.40
C SER A 147 17.26 -1.31 6.63
N VAL A 148 17.51 -0.92 7.87
CA VAL A 148 18.73 -0.21 8.28
C VAL A 148 19.96 -1.11 8.16
N ASP A 149 19.83 -2.41 8.42
CA ASP A 149 20.95 -3.36 8.35
C ASP A 149 21.62 -3.42 6.97
N LYS A 150 20.89 -3.12 5.90
CA LYS A 150 21.44 -3.05 4.54
C LYS A 150 22.57 -2.03 4.41
N TYR A 151 22.56 -0.97 5.23
CA TYR A 151 23.48 0.17 5.15
C TYR A 151 24.50 0.21 6.28
N LYS A 152 24.44 -0.75 7.21
CA LYS A 152 25.38 -0.83 8.33
C LYS A 152 26.82 -0.96 7.81
N ASP A 153 27.72 -0.20 8.42
CA ASP A 153 29.16 -0.17 8.12
C ASP A 153 29.47 0.23 6.64
N LYS A 154 28.60 1.02 6.01
CA LYS A 154 28.78 1.55 4.66
C LYS A 154 28.88 3.06 4.64
N ASP A 155 29.68 3.58 3.72
CA ASP A 155 29.67 5.00 3.39
C ASP A 155 28.40 5.31 2.57
N ILE A 156 27.55 6.19 3.09
CA ILE A 156 26.29 6.58 2.46
C ILE A 156 26.20 8.09 2.32
N VAL A 157 25.52 8.53 1.28
CA VAL A 157 25.14 9.92 1.07
C VAL A 157 23.61 10.01 1.04
N ILE A 158 23.05 10.91 1.85
CA ILE A 158 21.60 11.14 1.91
C ILE A 158 21.27 12.44 1.20
N PHE A 159 20.41 12.37 0.20
CA PHE A 159 19.83 13.52 -0.48
C PHE A 159 18.44 13.80 0.03
N GLY A 160 18.27 14.88 0.78
CA GLY A 160 17.03 15.27 1.44
C GLY A 160 17.23 15.30 2.96
N GLY A 161 16.26 15.83 3.67
CA GLY A 161 16.32 16.03 5.13
C GLY A 161 14.98 16.49 5.67
N GLY A 162 13.89 15.87 5.18
CA GLY A 162 12.54 16.06 5.72
C GLY A 162 12.32 15.21 6.98
N ASP A 163 11.08 15.23 7.49
CA ASP A 163 10.68 14.58 8.76
C ASP A 163 10.50 13.05 8.66
N SER A 164 10.72 12.48 7.51
CA SER A 164 10.55 11.04 7.27
C SER A 164 11.84 10.28 7.38
#